data_a9b4d6532a7f7f46ae212919f916c0b8
#
_entry.id   a9b4d6532a7f7f46ae212919f916c0b8
#
_cell.length_a   1.000
_cell.length_b   1.000
_cell.length_c   1.000
_cell.angle_alpha   90.00
_cell.angle_beta   90.00
_cell.angle_gamma   90.00
#
_symmetry.space_group_name_H-M   'P 1'
#
loop_
_entity.id
_entity.type
_entity.pdbx_description
1 polymer ?
#
loop_
_entity_poly.entity_id
_entity_poly.type
_entity_poly.pdbx_seq_one_letter_code
_entity_poly.pdbx_strand_id
1 'polypeptide(L)'
;CSNDFFDSNQKEIFKDFRFYYDCLMGPNARSVVQAIKKIDKLPEVKAIAVGHGPILQNHVNFWKDKYSEWSNNKNKGNDFVAVCYISDYGFCDRLSQSLSHGIGKADAQVQLVDLRSSDPQELTALITEAKAVVIPTWPNNPDVEIQESVSTLFAALKPKQFTATYDSFGGNDEPIDSLANKLRELKQKEALVPLRVKETPNPIIYQQFEEAGTDLGQLINKKRNIATIKSLDANLDRALGRLSGGLYVVTASEGSDKTLRQSAMVASWVSQASFSPPGITVAVAKDRAIESFMQVNKTFVINILREDNFQKMFRHFLKRFAPGADRFADVDIIKDLAKGGPVLSEALAFLDCKVVSRLETPDHWIIYGIVENGNVSDLTCKTAVHHRKVANHY
;
A
#
# COMPACT_ATOMS: atom_id res chain seq x y z
N CYS A 1 -3.00 -5.52 22.68
CA CYS A 1 -1.77 -5.39 23.49
C CYS A 1 -1.97 -6.18 24.77
N SER A 2 -1.07 -7.14 25.07
CA SER A 2 -1.02 -7.83 26.36
C SER A 2 -0.85 -6.80 27.47
N ASN A 3 -1.57 -6.97 28.57
CA ASN A 3 -1.38 -6.17 29.79
C ASN A 3 -0.19 -6.66 30.62
N ASP A 4 0.52 -7.70 30.14
CA ASP A 4 1.64 -8.29 30.84
C ASP A 4 2.90 -7.43 30.65
N PHE A 5 3.60 -7.21 31.75
CA PHE A 5 4.86 -6.47 31.75
C PHE A 5 6.02 -7.27 31.09
N PHE A 6 5.94 -8.59 31.15
CA PHE A 6 6.90 -9.52 30.55
C PHE A 6 6.25 -10.44 29.51
N ASP A 7 7.06 -11.06 28.66
CA ASP A 7 6.66 -12.00 27.62
C ASP A 7 6.30 -13.41 28.15
N SER A 8 5.46 -13.46 29.20
CA SER A 8 5.11 -14.69 29.89
C SER A 8 4.28 -15.64 29.04
N ASN A 9 3.36 -15.12 28.18
CA ASN A 9 2.52 -15.90 27.30
C ASN A 9 2.88 -15.69 25.82
N GLN A 10 3.89 -16.42 25.37
CA GLN A 10 4.40 -16.36 24.01
C GLN A 10 3.32 -16.55 22.91
N LYS A 11 2.37 -17.46 23.12
CA LYS A 11 1.33 -17.78 22.13
C LYS A 11 0.34 -16.63 21.94
N GLU A 12 0.02 -15.94 23.00
CA GLU A 12 -0.93 -14.83 23.00
C GLU A 12 -0.35 -13.63 22.26
N ILE A 13 0.91 -13.30 22.54
CA ILE A 13 1.57 -12.11 21.95
C ILE A 13 2.15 -12.37 20.55
N PHE A 14 2.22 -13.63 20.08
CA PHE A 14 2.84 -13.99 18.81
C PHE A 14 2.21 -13.26 17.61
N LYS A 15 0.88 -13.17 17.56
CA LYS A 15 0.16 -12.49 16.47
C LYS A 15 0.48 -11.00 16.45
N ASP A 16 0.53 -10.37 17.61
CA ASP A 16 0.81 -8.93 17.74
C ASP A 16 2.27 -8.63 17.35
N PHE A 17 3.22 -9.46 17.79
CA PHE A 17 4.63 -9.36 17.39
C PHE A 17 4.81 -9.56 15.89
N ARG A 18 4.10 -10.53 15.30
CA ARG A 18 4.15 -10.76 13.85
C ARG A 18 3.57 -9.58 13.10
N PHE A 19 2.43 -9.05 13.52
CA PHE A 19 1.82 -7.87 12.93
C PHE A 19 2.74 -6.64 13.02
N TYR A 20 3.32 -6.39 14.21
CA TYR A 20 4.28 -5.30 14.41
C TYR A 20 5.49 -5.45 13.48
N TYR A 21 6.04 -6.67 13.38
CA TYR A 21 7.14 -6.98 12.47
C TYR A 21 6.76 -6.66 11.02
N ASP A 22 5.63 -7.14 10.53
CA ASP A 22 5.23 -6.97 9.14
C ASP A 22 4.99 -5.49 8.79
N CYS A 23 4.45 -4.71 9.70
CA CYS A 23 4.16 -3.28 9.49
C CYS A 23 5.40 -2.38 9.58
N LEU A 24 6.31 -2.62 10.52
CA LEU A 24 7.37 -1.68 10.86
C LEU A 24 8.78 -2.23 10.64
N MET A 25 9.01 -3.49 10.97
CA MET A 25 10.36 -4.10 10.90
C MET A 25 10.64 -4.74 9.54
N GLY A 26 9.61 -5.27 8.88
CA GLY A 26 9.75 -5.94 7.59
C GLY A 26 10.40 -5.09 6.49
N PRO A 27 10.05 -3.80 6.33
CA PRO A 27 10.75 -2.89 5.42
C PRO A 27 12.22 -2.66 5.77
N ASN A 28 12.61 -2.91 7.03
CA ASN A 28 13.97 -2.78 7.56
C ASN A 28 14.64 -4.14 7.80
N ALA A 29 14.22 -5.21 7.11
CA ALA A 29 14.63 -6.58 7.39
C ALA A 29 16.16 -6.78 7.39
N ARG A 30 16.92 -6.07 6.54
CA ARG A 30 18.39 -6.13 6.55
C ARG A 30 18.98 -5.53 7.84
N SER A 31 18.47 -4.37 8.26
CA SER A 31 18.88 -3.74 9.52
C SER A 31 18.56 -4.61 10.72
N VAL A 32 17.41 -5.29 10.72
CA VAL A 32 17.05 -6.28 11.75
C VAL A 32 18.07 -7.40 11.81
N VAL A 33 18.47 -7.99 10.66
CA VAL A 33 19.51 -9.04 10.62
C VAL A 33 20.84 -8.53 11.18
N GLN A 34 21.23 -7.30 10.84
CA GLN A 34 22.47 -6.72 11.38
C GLN A 34 22.39 -6.45 12.88
N ALA A 35 21.25 -5.95 13.36
CA ALA A 35 21.01 -5.76 14.79
C ALA A 35 21.13 -7.10 15.56
N ILE A 36 20.53 -8.17 15.04
CA ILE A 36 20.62 -9.51 15.64
C ILE A 36 22.07 -9.99 15.67
N LYS A 37 22.84 -9.83 14.59
CA LYS A 37 24.27 -10.17 14.57
C LYS A 37 25.10 -9.39 15.59
N LYS A 38 24.71 -8.13 15.89
CA LYS A 38 25.35 -7.35 16.96
C LYS A 38 24.97 -7.88 18.33
N ILE A 39 23.71 -8.22 18.55
CA ILE A 39 23.22 -8.83 19.79
C ILE A 39 23.92 -10.17 20.05
N ASP A 40 24.14 -11.00 19.03
CA ASP A 40 24.82 -12.29 19.13
C ASP A 40 26.29 -12.20 19.56
N LYS A 41 26.89 -11.01 19.40
CA LYS A 41 28.28 -10.74 19.86
C LYS A 41 28.34 -10.25 21.31
N LEU A 42 27.22 -9.93 21.93
CA LEU A 42 27.17 -9.49 23.31
C LEU A 42 27.34 -10.70 24.26
N PRO A 43 27.78 -10.47 25.50
CA PRO A 43 27.62 -11.45 26.56
C PRO A 43 26.15 -11.85 26.70
N GLU A 44 25.86 -12.92 27.46
CA GLU A 44 24.52 -13.41 27.68
C GLU A 44 23.51 -12.30 27.91
N VAL A 45 22.58 -12.12 26.93
CA VAL A 45 21.49 -11.14 27.01
C VAL A 45 20.33 -11.75 27.78
N LYS A 46 20.12 -11.29 29.01
CA LYS A 46 19.07 -11.80 29.93
C LYS A 46 17.71 -11.21 29.65
N ALA A 47 17.64 -9.99 29.12
CA ALA A 47 16.39 -9.32 28.79
C ALA A 47 16.60 -8.26 27.69
N ILE A 48 15.54 -8.00 26.91
CA ILE A 48 15.50 -6.91 25.93
C ILE A 48 14.30 -6.03 26.27
N ALA A 49 14.58 -4.78 26.65
CA ALA A 49 13.55 -3.76 26.82
C ALA A 49 13.21 -3.16 25.43
N VAL A 50 12.03 -3.47 24.93
CA VAL A 50 11.57 -2.97 23.64
C VAL A 50 10.84 -1.64 23.78
N GLY A 51 10.85 -0.79 22.76
CA GLY A 51 10.13 0.48 22.76
C GLY A 51 8.60 0.30 22.75
N HIS A 52 8.11 -0.83 22.23
CA HIS A 52 6.68 -1.16 22.18
C HIS A 52 6.50 -2.65 22.48
N GLY A 53 5.62 -2.97 23.43
CA GLY A 53 5.33 -4.35 23.85
C GLY A 53 5.95 -4.71 25.19
N PRO A 54 5.83 -5.98 25.62
CA PRO A 54 6.38 -6.46 26.89
C PRO A 54 7.91 -6.55 26.86
N ILE A 55 8.54 -6.49 28.02
CA ILE A 55 9.97 -6.79 28.15
C ILE A 55 10.21 -8.29 27.83
N LEU A 56 11.09 -8.55 26.87
CA LEU A 56 11.46 -9.90 26.48
C LEU A 56 12.49 -10.43 27.47
N GLN A 57 12.09 -11.30 28.40
CA GLN A 57 12.94 -11.91 29.38
C GLN A 57 12.80 -13.44 29.39
N ASN A 58 11.60 -13.94 29.21
CA ASN A 58 11.33 -15.38 29.30
C ASN A 58 11.69 -16.14 28.02
N HIS A 59 11.58 -15.45 26.85
CA HIS A 59 11.74 -16.07 25.53
C HIS A 59 12.64 -15.26 24.59
N VAL A 60 13.70 -14.64 25.10
CA VAL A 60 14.63 -13.78 24.34
C VAL A 60 15.11 -14.45 23.04
N ASN A 61 15.65 -15.67 23.14
CA ASN A 61 16.17 -16.39 21.98
C ASN A 61 15.08 -16.74 20.97
N PHE A 62 13.90 -17.15 21.45
CA PHE A 62 12.79 -17.44 20.54
C PHE A 62 12.40 -16.22 19.69
N TRP A 63 12.26 -15.04 20.30
CA TRP A 63 11.90 -13.82 19.57
C TRP A 63 13.03 -13.38 18.62
N LYS A 64 14.28 -13.48 19.06
CA LYS A 64 15.45 -13.22 18.22
C LYS A 64 15.47 -14.14 16.99
N ASP A 65 15.22 -15.45 17.18
CA ASP A 65 15.18 -16.44 16.10
C ASP A 65 14.02 -16.15 15.14
N LYS A 66 12.83 -15.78 15.65
CA LYS A 66 11.68 -15.41 14.82
C LYS A 66 11.94 -14.17 14.00
N TYR A 67 12.49 -13.12 14.58
CA TYR A 67 12.87 -11.92 13.83
C TYR A 67 13.94 -12.23 12.76
N SER A 68 14.91 -13.06 13.08
CA SER A 68 15.89 -13.54 12.11
C SER A 68 15.27 -14.34 10.98
N GLU A 69 14.40 -15.32 11.30
CA GLU A 69 13.66 -16.13 10.33
C GLU A 69 12.81 -15.25 9.39
N TRP A 70 12.01 -14.35 9.95
CA TRP A 70 11.14 -13.47 9.18
C TRP A 70 11.94 -12.54 8.27
N SER A 71 13.06 -11.98 8.77
CA SER A 71 13.91 -11.07 8.00
C SER A 71 14.67 -11.80 6.89
N ASN A 72 15.21 -12.99 7.15
CA ASN A 72 15.88 -13.79 6.15
C ASN A 72 14.90 -14.26 5.05
N ASN A 73 13.64 -14.57 5.39
CA ASN A 73 12.63 -14.94 4.41
C ASN A 73 12.25 -13.75 3.51
N LYS A 74 12.18 -12.53 4.04
CA LYS A 74 11.98 -11.32 3.22
C LYS A 74 13.18 -10.98 2.34
N ASN A 75 14.39 -11.32 2.76
CA ASN A 75 15.62 -11.05 2.00
C ASN A 75 15.94 -12.07 0.90
N LYS A 76 15.14 -13.14 0.74
CA LYS A 76 15.37 -14.21 -0.26
C LYS A 76 15.02 -13.83 -1.71
N GLY A 77 14.44 -12.67 -1.97
CA GLY A 77 14.10 -12.20 -3.32
C GLY A 77 15.08 -11.13 -3.81
N ASN A 78 15.55 -11.26 -5.06
CA ASN A 78 16.42 -10.25 -5.67
C ASN A 78 15.66 -9.03 -6.21
N ASP A 79 14.33 -9.05 -6.22
CA ASP A 79 13.48 -8.01 -6.80
C ASP A 79 12.90 -7.14 -5.67
N PHE A 80 13.65 -6.18 -5.17
CA PHE A 80 13.19 -5.24 -4.15
C PHE A 80 13.36 -3.78 -4.60
N VAL A 81 12.65 -2.88 -3.93
CA VAL A 81 12.77 -1.43 -4.05
C VAL A 81 13.55 -0.89 -2.87
N ALA A 82 14.63 -0.16 -3.12
CA ALA A 82 15.30 0.63 -2.10
C ALA A 82 14.61 1.99 -1.99
N VAL A 83 14.03 2.31 -0.85
CA VAL A 83 13.44 3.63 -0.57
C VAL A 83 14.38 4.38 0.35
N CYS A 84 15.15 5.30 -0.22
CA CYS A 84 16.07 6.14 0.53
C CYS A 84 15.29 7.27 1.24
N TYR A 85 15.74 7.64 2.42
CA TYR A 85 15.25 8.78 3.17
C TYR A 85 16.38 9.40 3.98
N ILE A 86 16.16 10.57 4.55
CA ILE A 86 17.10 11.25 5.43
C ILE A 86 16.34 11.49 6.74
N SER A 87 16.77 10.82 7.82
CA SER A 87 16.19 11.03 9.14
C SER A 87 16.38 12.48 9.58
N ASP A 88 15.37 13.01 10.27
CA ASP A 88 15.33 14.39 10.77
C ASP A 88 15.38 15.47 9.67
N TYR A 89 15.10 15.14 8.41
CA TYR A 89 15.00 16.12 7.34
C TYR A 89 13.56 16.21 6.79
N GLY A 90 12.90 17.30 7.08
CA GLY A 90 11.53 17.54 6.66
C GLY A 90 10.57 16.43 7.12
N PHE A 91 9.80 15.91 6.18
CA PHE A 91 8.86 14.81 6.41
C PHE A 91 9.32 13.50 5.77
N CYS A 92 10.61 13.39 5.48
CA CYS A 92 11.22 12.31 4.72
C CYS A 92 10.87 10.92 5.30
N ASP A 93 10.94 10.77 6.63
CA ASP A 93 10.59 9.53 7.34
C ASP A 93 9.16 9.05 7.06
N ARG A 94 8.18 9.96 7.19
CA ARG A 94 6.76 9.61 7.02
C ARG A 94 6.39 9.39 5.55
N LEU A 95 6.98 10.18 4.65
CA LEU A 95 6.76 10.05 3.22
C LEU A 95 7.33 8.72 2.70
N SER A 96 8.54 8.36 3.12
CA SER A 96 9.16 7.07 2.77
C SER A 96 8.40 5.87 3.33
N GLN A 97 7.83 5.99 4.54
CA GLN A 97 6.96 4.96 5.11
C GLN A 97 5.67 4.78 4.30
N SER A 98 5.04 5.88 3.84
CA SER A 98 3.84 5.80 2.99
C SER A 98 4.13 5.14 1.65
N LEU A 99 5.25 5.49 1.00
CA LEU A 99 5.73 4.79 -0.21
C LEU A 99 5.96 3.30 0.05
N SER A 100 6.66 2.99 1.13
CA SER A 100 6.97 1.60 1.54
C SER A 100 5.71 0.77 1.76
N HIS A 101 4.70 1.35 2.42
CA HIS A 101 3.40 0.72 2.63
C HIS A 101 2.73 0.39 1.29
N GLY A 102 2.67 1.36 0.37
CA GLY A 102 2.12 1.17 -0.98
C GLY A 102 2.85 0.08 -1.77
N ILE A 103 4.19 0.06 -1.74
CA ILE A 103 5.01 -0.98 -2.40
C ILE A 103 4.66 -2.36 -1.83
N GLY A 104 4.51 -2.46 -0.51
CA GLY A 104 4.13 -3.70 0.17
C GLY A 104 2.72 -4.18 -0.22
N LYS A 105 1.76 -3.28 -0.43
CA LYS A 105 0.40 -3.62 -0.90
C LYS A 105 0.42 -4.31 -2.27
N ALA A 106 1.37 -3.96 -3.14
CA ALA A 106 1.58 -4.62 -4.43
C ALA A 106 2.44 -5.90 -4.32
N ASP A 107 2.66 -6.42 -3.11
CA ASP A 107 3.43 -7.64 -2.84
C ASP A 107 4.89 -7.55 -3.35
N ALA A 108 5.41 -6.34 -3.47
CA ALA A 108 6.81 -6.10 -3.79
C ALA A 108 7.63 -5.93 -2.50
N GLN A 109 8.86 -6.41 -2.53
CA GLN A 109 9.76 -6.22 -1.41
C GLN A 109 10.28 -4.79 -1.38
N VAL A 110 10.45 -4.24 -0.19
CA VAL A 110 10.95 -2.89 0.04
C VAL A 110 12.02 -2.89 1.14
N GLN A 111 13.04 -2.06 0.96
CA GLN A 111 14.06 -1.79 1.97
C GLN A 111 14.14 -0.27 2.18
N LEU A 112 13.89 0.17 3.40
CA LEU A 112 14.10 1.56 3.81
C LEU A 112 15.58 1.78 4.11
N VAL A 113 16.13 2.90 3.64
CA VAL A 113 17.56 3.23 3.73
C VAL A 113 17.72 4.65 4.23
N ASP A 114 18.19 4.81 5.45
CA ASP A 114 18.52 6.13 5.98
C ASP A 114 19.90 6.57 5.49
N LEU A 115 19.93 7.60 4.64
CA LEU A 115 21.17 8.14 4.08
C LEU A 115 22.06 8.84 5.13
N ARG A 116 21.52 9.23 6.30
CA ARG A 116 22.29 9.85 7.37
C ARG A 116 23.14 8.84 8.14
N SER A 117 22.67 7.60 8.29
CA SER A 117 23.27 6.60 9.15
C SER A 117 23.73 5.33 8.42
N SER A 118 23.67 5.30 7.09
CA SER A 118 24.04 4.12 6.30
C SER A 118 25.56 3.92 6.23
N ASP A 119 25.98 2.69 6.42
CA ASP A 119 27.38 2.29 6.10
C ASP A 119 27.58 2.33 4.58
N PRO A 120 28.68 2.93 4.07
CA PRO A 120 28.92 3.08 2.63
C PRO A 120 28.97 1.76 1.86
N GLN A 121 29.51 0.68 2.45
CA GLN A 121 29.59 -0.63 1.80
C GLN A 121 28.22 -1.29 1.73
N GLU A 122 27.43 -1.20 2.82
CA GLU A 122 26.05 -1.70 2.84
C GLU A 122 25.17 -0.92 1.88
N LEU A 123 25.30 0.41 1.83
CA LEU A 123 24.58 1.28 0.90
C LEU A 123 24.90 0.91 -0.56
N THR A 124 26.18 0.76 -0.91
CA THR A 124 26.62 0.35 -2.24
C THR A 124 26.01 -0.98 -2.66
N ALA A 125 26.09 -1.99 -1.79
CA ALA A 125 25.54 -3.31 -2.07
C ALA A 125 24.00 -3.23 -2.28
N LEU A 126 23.30 -2.52 -1.41
CA LEU A 126 21.85 -2.40 -1.44
C LEU A 126 21.37 -1.68 -2.71
N ILE A 127 21.95 -0.52 -3.04
CA ILE A 127 21.59 0.24 -4.26
C ILE A 127 21.90 -0.57 -5.51
N THR A 128 23.04 -1.25 -5.54
CA THR A 128 23.46 -2.10 -6.66
C THR A 128 22.50 -3.29 -6.89
N GLU A 129 21.98 -3.89 -5.83
CA GLU A 129 21.06 -5.04 -5.91
C GLU A 129 19.61 -4.64 -6.15
N ALA A 130 19.21 -3.44 -5.75
CA ALA A 130 17.84 -2.96 -5.89
C ALA A 130 17.39 -2.93 -7.35
N LYS A 131 16.15 -3.33 -7.61
CA LYS A 131 15.52 -3.24 -8.93
C LYS A 131 15.03 -1.83 -9.24
N ALA A 132 14.62 -1.12 -8.20
CA ALA A 132 14.31 0.31 -8.27
C ALA A 132 14.86 1.02 -7.03
N VAL A 133 15.22 2.29 -7.20
CA VAL A 133 15.72 3.16 -6.13
C VAL A 133 14.86 4.42 -6.09
N VAL A 134 14.29 4.71 -4.93
CA VAL A 134 13.54 5.94 -4.66
C VAL A 134 14.43 6.88 -3.87
N ILE A 135 14.64 8.09 -4.38
CA ILE A 135 15.64 9.03 -3.90
C ILE A 135 14.95 10.31 -3.43
N PRO A 136 15.12 10.73 -2.17
CA PRO A 136 14.60 12.00 -1.65
C PRO A 136 15.40 13.17 -2.18
N THR A 137 14.83 14.37 -2.13
CA THR A 137 15.61 15.60 -2.12
C THR A 137 16.36 15.72 -0.79
N TRP A 138 17.42 16.52 -0.77
CA TRP A 138 18.28 16.74 0.41
C TRP A 138 18.58 18.23 0.59
N PRO A 139 19.11 18.66 1.76
CA PRO A 139 19.46 20.05 2.01
C PRO A 139 20.46 20.60 0.98
N ASN A 140 20.37 21.88 0.64
CA ASN A 140 21.33 22.53 -0.27
C ASN A 140 22.78 22.51 0.27
N ASN A 141 22.93 22.56 1.59
CA ASN A 141 24.21 22.41 2.28
C ASN A 141 24.12 21.20 3.21
N PRO A 142 24.26 19.97 2.69
CA PRO A 142 24.17 18.78 3.51
C PRO A 142 25.41 18.63 4.38
N ASP A 143 25.22 18.04 5.57
CA ASP A 143 26.33 17.57 6.41
C ASP A 143 27.16 16.51 5.68
N VAL A 144 28.37 16.27 6.16
CA VAL A 144 29.36 15.39 5.51
C VAL A 144 28.79 13.98 5.31
N GLU A 145 28.09 13.44 6.30
CA GLU A 145 27.49 12.10 6.26
C GLU A 145 26.48 11.97 5.13
N ILE A 146 25.61 12.96 4.94
CA ILE A 146 24.62 12.99 3.85
C ILE A 146 25.33 13.13 2.50
N GLN A 147 26.33 14.03 2.41
CA GLN A 147 27.08 14.25 1.18
C GLN A 147 27.82 12.99 0.72
N GLU A 148 28.45 12.27 1.62
CA GLU A 148 29.12 11.00 1.35
C GLU A 148 28.14 9.92 0.91
N SER A 149 27.02 9.79 1.63
CA SER A 149 25.97 8.80 1.29
C SER A 149 25.32 9.08 -0.05
N VAL A 150 24.99 10.34 -0.37
CA VAL A 150 24.47 10.72 -1.68
C VAL A 150 25.47 10.43 -2.79
N SER A 151 26.76 10.73 -2.58
CA SER A 151 27.83 10.42 -3.55
C SER A 151 27.96 8.92 -3.76
N THR A 152 27.93 8.12 -2.70
CA THR A 152 27.95 6.66 -2.73
C THR A 152 26.74 6.10 -3.46
N LEU A 153 25.52 6.63 -3.18
CA LEU A 153 24.30 6.24 -3.84
C LEU A 153 24.42 6.41 -5.36
N PHE A 154 24.83 7.60 -5.81
CA PHE A 154 24.95 7.86 -7.26
C PHE A 154 26.01 6.99 -7.93
N ALA A 155 27.14 6.73 -7.25
CA ALA A 155 28.19 5.83 -7.74
C ALA A 155 27.73 4.38 -7.85
N ALA A 156 26.80 3.94 -6.98
CA ALA A 156 26.28 2.59 -6.94
C ALA A 156 25.13 2.30 -7.91
N LEU A 157 24.52 3.35 -8.53
CA LEU A 157 23.43 3.19 -9.49
C LEU A 157 23.89 2.42 -10.74
N LYS A 158 23.18 1.37 -11.11
CA LYS A 158 23.41 0.63 -12.35
C LYS A 158 22.76 1.33 -13.55
N PRO A 159 23.38 1.29 -14.74
CA PRO A 159 22.76 1.82 -15.96
C PRO A 159 21.36 1.20 -16.20
N LYS A 160 20.39 2.03 -16.56
CA LYS A 160 19.01 1.64 -16.85
C LYS A 160 18.24 1.04 -15.65
N GLN A 161 18.69 1.27 -14.43
CA GLN A 161 17.95 0.94 -13.22
C GLN A 161 16.70 1.82 -13.12
N PHE A 162 15.63 1.33 -12.51
CA PHE A 162 14.46 2.14 -12.25
C PHE A 162 14.74 3.11 -11.10
N THR A 163 14.39 4.39 -11.31
CA THR A 163 14.52 5.43 -10.28
C THR A 163 13.26 6.24 -10.15
N ALA A 164 12.98 6.72 -8.96
CA ALA A 164 11.94 7.70 -8.66
C ALA A 164 12.49 8.74 -7.69
N THR A 165 11.90 9.92 -7.68
CA THR A 165 12.32 11.03 -6.82
C THR A 165 11.13 11.63 -6.08
N TYR A 166 11.38 12.17 -4.89
CA TYR A 166 10.37 12.87 -4.12
C TYR A 166 10.95 14.03 -3.31
N ASP A 167 10.12 15.08 -3.11
CA ASP A 167 10.44 16.19 -2.21
C ASP A 167 10.26 15.74 -0.75
N SER A 168 11.18 16.19 0.10
CA SER A 168 11.14 15.92 1.54
C SER A 168 10.36 16.99 2.31
N PHE A 169 10.07 18.14 1.68
CA PHE A 169 9.56 19.37 2.31
C PHE A 169 10.41 19.80 3.50
N GLY A 170 11.73 19.79 3.30
CA GLY A 170 12.71 20.24 4.29
C GLY A 170 13.22 21.65 4.05
N GLY A 171 12.94 22.23 2.87
CA GLY A 171 13.37 23.58 2.48
C GLY A 171 12.47 24.23 1.43
N ASN A 172 12.62 25.53 1.22
CA ASN A 172 11.77 26.28 0.28
C ASN A 172 12.08 25.97 -1.18
N ASP A 173 13.30 25.53 -1.51
CA ASP A 173 13.81 25.32 -2.87
C ASP A 173 14.43 23.92 -3.01
N GLU A 174 13.65 22.88 -2.77
CA GLU A 174 14.12 21.52 -2.98
C GLU A 174 14.31 21.23 -4.48
N PRO A 175 15.52 20.80 -4.90
CA PRO A 175 15.89 20.73 -6.32
C PRO A 175 15.42 19.45 -7.00
N ILE A 176 14.15 19.07 -6.85
CA ILE A 176 13.63 17.81 -7.39
C ILE A 176 13.77 17.73 -8.92
N ASP A 177 13.60 18.83 -9.62
CA ASP A 177 13.77 18.85 -11.09
C ASP A 177 15.24 18.66 -11.49
N SER A 178 16.16 19.26 -10.76
CA SER A 178 17.59 19.07 -10.97
C SER A 178 18.00 17.61 -10.72
N LEU A 179 17.48 17.02 -9.64
CA LEU A 179 17.69 15.61 -9.31
C LEU A 179 17.13 14.69 -10.41
N ALA A 180 15.90 14.90 -10.85
CA ALA A 180 15.28 14.11 -11.91
C ALA A 180 16.06 14.23 -13.24
N ASN A 181 16.52 15.43 -13.61
CA ASN A 181 17.33 15.66 -14.81
C ASN A 181 18.68 14.93 -14.71
N LYS A 182 19.36 15.02 -13.56
CA LYS A 182 20.61 14.28 -13.32
C LYS A 182 20.45 12.78 -13.51
N LEU A 183 19.35 12.21 -13.02
CA LEU A 183 19.07 10.76 -13.20
C LEU A 183 18.81 10.41 -14.69
N ARG A 184 18.16 11.29 -15.44
CA ARG A 184 17.97 11.11 -16.91
C ARG A 184 19.30 11.16 -17.65
N GLU A 185 20.19 12.09 -17.30
CA GLU A 185 21.56 12.17 -17.86
C GLU A 185 22.37 10.91 -17.58
N LEU A 186 22.19 10.32 -16.39
CA LEU A 186 22.77 9.02 -16.01
C LEU A 186 22.08 7.82 -16.67
N LYS A 187 21.14 8.08 -17.62
CA LYS A 187 20.38 7.06 -18.36
C LYS A 187 19.58 6.11 -17.47
N GLN A 188 19.11 6.59 -16.33
CA GLN A 188 18.21 5.85 -15.45
C GLN A 188 16.80 5.80 -16.07
N LYS A 189 16.01 4.77 -15.70
CA LYS A 189 14.61 4.64 -16.12
C LYS A 189 13.71 5.31 -15.09
N GLU A 190 13.03 6.37 -15.48
CA GLU A 190 12.03 7.00 -14.63
C GLU A 190 10.88 6.02 -14.36
N ALA A 191 10.70 5.65 -13.09
CA ALA A 191 9.66 4.72 -12.66
C ALA A 191 8.36 5.43 -12.28
N LEU A 192 8.47 6.64 -11.73
CA LEU A 192 7.37 7.51 -11.31
C LEU A 192 7.71 8.94 -11.70
N VAL A 193 6.68 9.72 -12.00
CA VAL A 193 6.81 11.17 -12.07
C VAL A 193 7.29 11.71 -10.72
N PRO A 194 8.19 12.73 -10.67
CA PRO A 194 8.66 13.30 -9.42
C PRO A 194 7.52 13.68 -8.47
N LEU A 195 7.54 13.15 -7.26
CA LEU A 195 6.51 13.40 -6.25
C LEU A 195 6.81 14.70 -5.51
N ARG A 196 6.02 15.72 -5.81
CA ARG A 196 6.24 17.07 -5.26
C ARG A 196 5.45 17.28 -3.98
N VAL A 197 6.11 17.87 -2.99
CA VAL A 197 5.51 18.26 -1.71
C VAL A 197 5.75 19.75 -1.50
N LYS A 198 4.73 20.57 -1.78
CA LYS A 198 4.82 22.03 -1.73
C LYS A 198 4.40 22.64 -0.41
N GLU A 199 3.78 21.87 0.46
CA GLU A 199 3.25 22.30 1.75
C GLU A 199 3.42 21.19 2.79
N THR A 200 3.19 21.52 4.05
CA THR A 200 3.21 20.50 5.11
C THR A 200 2.34 19.31 4.73
N PRO A 201 2.90 18.08 4.66
CA PRO A 201 2.15 16.90 4.25
C PRO A 201 0.92 16.68 5.11
N ASN A 202 -0.21 16.58 4.46
CA ASN A 202 -1.50 16.27 5.02
C ASN A 202 -1.90 14.82 4.62
N PRO A 203 -3.04 14.29 5.08
CA PRO A 203 -3.48 12.95 4.71
C PRO A 203 -3.59 12.70 3.20
N ILE A 204 -3.88 13.73 2.39
CA ILE A 204 -3.97 13.62 0.92
C ILE A 204 -2.58 13.33 0.32
N ILE A 205 -1.55 14.03 0.79
CA ILE A 205 -0.16 13.82 0.34
C ILE A 205 0.30 12.41 0.73
N TYR A 206 0.07 11.97 1.95
CA TYR A 206 0.43 10.61 2.36
C TYR A 206 -0.29 9.53 1.55
N GLN A 207 -1.57 9.73 1.21
CA GLN A 207 -2.28 8.84 0.31
C GLN A 207 -1.67 8.83 -1.10
N GLN A 208 -1.31 10.00 -1.65
CA GLN A 208 -0.63 10.10 -2.94
C GLN A 208 0.68 9.31 -2.95
N PHE A 209 1.47 9.38 -1.88
CA PHE A 209 2.70 8.61 -1.74
C PHE A 209 2.43 7.10 -1.63
N GLU A 210 1.39 6.68 -0.91
CA GLU A 210 0.97 5.28 -0.85
C GLU A 210 0.54 4.76 -2.23
N GLU A 211 -0.26 5.52 -2.97
CA GLU A 211 -0.67 5.17 -4.33
C GLU A 211 0.53 5.07 -5.28
N ALA A 212 1.47 6.02 -5.20
CA ALA A 212 2.72 5.99 -5.98
C ALA A 212 3.58 4.77 -5.62
N GLY A 213 3.67 4.43 -4.35
CA GLY A 213 4.33 3.21 -3.88
C GLY A 213 3.68 1.95 -4.45
N THR A 214 2.36 1.88 -4.49
CA THR A 214 1.61 0.77 -5.07
C THR A 214 1.89 0.64 -6.58
N ASP A 215 1.90 1.76 -7.29
CA ASP A 215 2.23 1.78 -8.72
C ASP A 215 3.66 1.30 -8.98
N LEU A 216 4.62 1.73 -8.16
CA LEU A 216 6.00 1.27 -8.26
C LEU A 216 6.12 -0.22 -7.95
N GLY A 217 5.45 -0.69 -6.90
CA GLY A 217 5.42 -2.12 -6.55
C GLY A 217 4.87 -2.98 -7.68
N GLN A 218 3.77 -2.57 -8.31
CA GLN A 218 3.20 -3.25 -9.49
C GLN A 218 4.15 -3.24 -10.69
N LEU A 219 4.88 -2.14 -10.92
CA LEU A 219 5.88 -2.04 -11.99
C LEU A 219 7.02 -3.05 -11.78
N ILE A 220 7.48 -3.21 -10.54
CA ILE A 220 8.60 -4.10 -10.20
C ILE A 220 8.17 -5.56 -10.14
N ASN A 221 6.97 -5.83 -9.61
CA ASN A 221 6.45 -7.18 -9.41
C ASN A 221 5.67 -7.70 -10.64
N LYS A 222 6.22 -7.55 -11.84
CA LYS A 222 5.59 -8.01 -13.09
C LYS A 222 5.25 -9.51 -13.12
N LYS A 223 5.86 -10.33 -12.28
CA LYS A 223 5.65 -11.78 -12.22
C LYS A 223 4.25 -12.16 -11.72
N ARG A 224 3.60 -11.31 -10.92
CA ARG A 224 2.29 -11.61 -10.34
C ARG A 224 1.18 -11.72 -11.40
N ASN A 225 1.20 -10.87 -12.42
CA ASN A 225 0.17 -10.86 -13.48
C ASN A 225 0.27 -12.02 -14.47
N ILE A 226 1.39 -12.75 -14.52
CA ILE A 226 1.64 -13.80 -15.50
C ILE A 226 1.70 -15.19 -14.86
N ALA A 227 2.23 -15.33 -13.65
CA ALA A 227 2.44 -16.62 -13.00
C ALA A 227 1.14 -17.21 -12.42
N THR A 228 0.25 -16.39 -11.90
CA THR A 228 -1.06 -16.83 -11.35
C THR A 228 -1.99 -17.34 -12.45
N ILE A 229 -1.86 -16.81 -13.65
CA ILE A 229 -2.69 -17.17 -14.82
C ILE A 229 -2.23 -18.50 -15.46
N LYS A 230 -0.94 -18.86 -15.34
CA LYS A 230 -0.39 -20.05 -15.99
C LYS A 230 -0.62 -21.38 -15.25
N SER A 231 -1.13 -21.35 -14.05
CA SER A 231 -1.27 -22.54 -13.19
C SER A 231 -2.69 -23.13 -13.14
N LEU A 232 -3.69 -22.43 -13.66
CA LEU A 232 -5.06 -22.96 -13.72
C LEU A 232 -5.23 -23.87 -14.93
N ASP A 233 -5.82 -25.05 -14.70
CA ASP A 233 -6.37 -25.85 -15.78
C ASP A 233 -7.36 -25.00 -16.59
N ALA A 234 -7.30 -25.09 -17.93
CA ALA A 234 -8.13 -24.26 -18.80
C ALA A 234 -9.64 -24.47 -18.57
N ASN A 235 -10.05 -25.66 -18.14
CA ASN A 235 -11.44 -25.94 -17.81
C ASN A 235 -11.84 -25.31 -16.48
N LEU A 236 -10.94 -25.33 -15.48
CA LEU A 236 -11.17 -24.68 -14.19
C LEU A 236 -11.27 -23.15 -14.35
N ASP A 237 -10.39 -22.56 -15.15
CA ASP A 237 -10.41 -21.12 -15.45
C ASP A 237 -11.74 -20.70 -16.12
N ARG A 238 -12.19 -21.47 -17.10
CA ARG A 238 -13.49 -21.27 -17.77
C ARG A 238 -14.67 -21.47 -16.83
N ALA A 239 -14.63 -22.49 -15.96
CA ALA A 239 -15.68 -22.78 -14.99
C ALA A 239 -15.82 -21.63 -13.98
N LEU A 240 -14.70 -21.15 -13.42
CA LEU A 240 -14.69 -19.98 -12.53
C LEU A 240 -15.19 -18.71 -13.25
N GLY A 241 -14.89 -18.54 -14.53
CA GLY A 241 -15.44 -17.47 -15.35
C GLY A 241 -16.96 -17.48 -15.50
N ARG A 242 -17.66 -18.57 -15.16
CA ARG A 242 -19.14 -18.66 -15.18
C ARG A 242 -19.79 -18.08 -13.92
N LEU A 243 -19.01 -17.79 -12.89
CA LEU A 243 -19.53 -17.05 -11.73
C LEU A 243 -19.83 -15.61 -12.17
N SER A 244 -21.10 -15.33 -12.46
CA SER A 244 -21.56 -13.99 -12.81
C SER A 244 -21.87 -13.20 -11.55
N GLY A 245 -21.77 -11.88 -11.62
CA GLY A 245 -22.13 -10.95 -10.56
C GLY A 245 -22.70 -9.66 -11.16
N GLY A 246 -23.34 -8.86 -10.33
CA GLY A 246 -23.71 -7.50 -10.71
C GLY A 246 -22.47 -6.65 -10.98
N LEU A 247 -22.67 -5.49 -11.60
CA LEU A 247 -21.65 -4.47 -11.75
C LEU A 247 -21.90 -3.32 -10.77
N TYR A 248 -20.85 -2.98 -10.05
CA TYR A 248 -20.91 -1.99 -8.98
C TYR A 248 -19.71 -1.04 -9.08
N VAL A 249 -19.88 0.16 -8.54
CA VAL A 249 -18.77 1.04 -8.19
C VAL A 249 -18.78 1.20 -6.67
N VAL A 250 -17.72 0.73 -6.03
CA VAL A 250 -17.49 0.96 -4.60
C VAL A 250 -16.81 2.30 -4.46
N THR A 251 -17.35 3.16 -3.60
CA THR A 251 -16.78 4.48 -3.29
C THR A 251 -16.56 4.60 -1.80
N ALA A 252 -15.52 5.32 -1.40
CA ALA A 252 -15.24 5.60 0.00
C ALA A 252 -14.65 6.99 0.17
N SER A 253 -14.95 7.62 1.31
CA SER A 253 -14.43 8.93 1.68
C SER A 253 -13.90 8.91 3.12
N GLU A 254 -12.88 9.71 3.37
CA GLU A 254 -12.35 9.94 4.72
C GLU A 254 -11.87 11.39 4.85
N GLY A 255 -12.06 11.97 6.04
CA GLY A 255 -11.72 13.37 6.30
C GLY A 255 -12.84 14.32 5.91
N SER A 256 -12.56 15.62 5.95
CA SER A 256 -13.50 16.68 5.59
C SER A 256 -12.76 17.86 4.99
N ASP A 257 -13.45 18.67 4.22
CA ASP A 257 -12.93 19.90 3.60
C ASP A 257 -11.56 19.72 2.96
N LYS A 258 -10.54 20.45 3.43
CA LYS A 258 -9.17 20.40 2.90
C LYS A 258 -8.43 19.06 3.13
N THR A 259 -8.97 18.18 3.96
CA THR A 259 -8.40 16.87 4.23
C THR A 259 -9.22 15.74 3.61
N LEU A 260 -10.28 16.06 2.86
CA LEU A 260 -11.15 15.08 2.23
C LEU A 260 -10.38 14.25 1.22
N ARG A 261 -10.35 12.96 1.46
CA ARG A 261 -9.80 11.92 0.57
C ARG A 261 -10.94 11.07 0.07
N GLN A 262 -10.91 10.73 -1.20
CA GLN A 262 -11.93 9.90 -1.82
C GLN A 262 -11.27 8.85 -2.71
N SER A 263 -11.88 7.68 -2.78
CA SER A 263 -11.43 6.61 -3.67
C SER A 263 -12.62 5.85 -4.25
N ALA A 264 -12.38 5.19 -5.38
CA ALA A 264 -13.38 4.38 -6.04
C ALA A 264 -12.75 3.20 -6.77
N MET A 265 -13.52 2.11 -6.92
CA MET A 265 -13.16 0.98 -7.78
C MET A 265 -14.42 0.34 -8.38
N VAL A 266 -14.28 -0.26 -9.55
CA VAL A 266 -15.27 -1.20 -10.08
C VAL A 266 -15.21 -2.51 -9.30
N ALA A 267 -16.36 -3.08 -8.97
CA ALA A 267 -16.49 -4.38 -8.32
C ALA A 267 -17.58 -5.23 -9.00
N SER A 268 -17.35 -6.54 -9.03
CA SER A 268 -18.37 -7.52 -9.45
C SER A 268 -18.56 -8.64 -8.41
N TRP A 269 -17.62 -8.76 -7.46
CA TRP A 269 -17.71 -9.74 -6.38
C TRP A 269 -18.35 -9.09 -5.14
N VAL A 270 -19.64 -8.83 -5.26
CA VAL A 270 -20.50 -8.29 -4.19
C VAL A 270 -21.67 -9.23 -4.02
N SER A 271 -21.98 -9.60 -2.78
CA SER A 271 -23.11 -10.46 -2.46
C SER A 271 -23.77 -10.05 -1.15
N GLN A 272 -25.10 -10.21 -1.08
CA GLN A 272 -25.80 -10.16 0.20
C GLN A 272 -25.28 -11.31 1.11
N ALA A 273 -25.03 -11.00 2.36
CA ALA A 273 -24.41 -11.94 3.32
C ALA A 273 -25.26 -12.18 4.58
N SER A 274 -26.20 -11.28 4.90
CA SER A 274 -27.12 -11.44 6.03
C SER A 274 -28.41 -10.66 5.81
N PHE A 275 -29.46 -11.10 6.50
CA PHE A 275 -30.80 -10.46 6.45
C PHE A 275 -31.02 -9.53 7.65
N SER A 276 -30.53 -9.89 8.83
CA SER A 276 -30.76 -9.12 10.06
C SER A 276 -29.52 -9.16 10.96
N PRO A 277 -28.81 -8.03 11.08
CA PRO A 277 -28.95 -6.83 10.25
C PRO A 277 -28.61 -7.10 8.78
N PRO A 278 -29.16 -6.31 7.82
CA PRO A 278 -28.83 -6.50 6.43
C PRO A 278 -27.34 -6.26 6.20
N GLY A 279 -26.68 -7.17 5.54
CA GLY A 279 -25.23 -7.10 5.33
C GLY A 279 -24.82 -7.64 3.98
N ILE A 280 -23.66 -7.16 3.53
CA ILE A 280 -23.05 -7.51 2.26
C ILE A 280 -21.61 -7.95 2.44
N THR A 281 -21.11 -8.71 1.48
CA THR A 281 -19.67 -8.92 1.29
C THR A 281 -19.22 -8.29 -0.01
N VAL A 282 -17.99 -7.76 -0.01
CA VAL A 282 -17.29 -7.27 -1.20
C VAL A 282 -15.83 -7.71 -1.18
N ALA A 283 -15.34 -8.20 -2.32
CA ALA A 283 -13.92 -8.51 -2.47
C ALA A 283 -13.16 -7.29 -3.00
N VAL A 284 -12.12 -6.90 -2.28
CA VAL A 284 -11.27 -5.76 -2.60
C VAL A 284 -9.83 -6.24 -2.75
N ALA A 285 -9.24 -6.08 -3.92
CA ALA A 285 -7.84 -6.45 -4.14
C ALA A 285 -6.92 -5.60 -3.24
N LYS A 286 -5.90 -6.25 -2.65
CA LYS A 286 -4.98 -5.62 -1.68
C LYS A 286 -4.25 -4.41 -2.25
N ASP A 287 -3.99 -4.41 -3.56
CA ASP A 287 -3.29 -3.36 -4.28
C ASP A 287 -4.22 -2.25 -4.84
N ARG A 288 -5.49 -2.21 -4.44
CA ARG A 288 -6.39 -1.11 -4.80
C ARG A 288 -6.29 0.03 -3.80
N ALA A 289 -6.26 1.28 -4.30
CA ALA A 289 -6.20 2.47 -3.46
C ALA A 289 -7.34 2.54 -2.43
N ILE A 290 -8.55 2.09 -2.80
CA ILE A 290 -9.71 2.10 -1.90
C ILE A 290 -9.56 1.17 -0.69
N GLU A 291 -8.66 0.19 -0.75
CA GLU A 291 -8.42 -0.78 0.34
C GLU A 291 -8.12 -0.06 1.66
N SER A 292 -7.31 1.01 1.63
CA SER A 292 -6.93 1.79 2.81
C SER A 292 -8.12 2.47 3.50
N PHE A 293 -9.20 2.73 2.75
CA PHE A 293 -10.43 3.34 3.28
C PHE A 293 -11.40 2.33 3.90
N MET A 294 -11.22 1.03 3.61
CA MET A 294 -12.17 -0.01 4.00
C MET A 294 -11.70 -0.81 5.21
N GLN A 295 -11.17 -0.10 6.21
CA GLN A 295 -10.76 -0.70 7.50
C GLN A 295 -11.98 -0.90 8.42
N VAL A 296 -11.87 -1.79 9.42
CA VAL A 296 -12.94 -2.04 10.39
C VAL A 296 -13.41 -0.72 11.03
N ASN A 297 -14.72 -0.55 11.16
CA ASN A 297 -15.43 0.66 11.61
C ASN A 297 -15.45 1.84 10.63
N LYS A 298 -14.83 1.74 9.45
CA LYS A 298 -14.97 2.73 8.38
C LYS A 298 -16.23 2.47 7.56
N THR A 299 -16.67 3.47 6.81
CA THR A 299 -17.86 3.43 5.97
C THR A 299 -17.50 3.49 4.49
N PHE A 300 -18.35 2.92 3.65
CA PHE A 300 -18.21 2.93 2.18
C PHE A 300 -19.58 2.81 1.53
N VAL A 301 -19.65 3.15 0.24
CA VAL A 301 -20.88 3.06 -0.54
C VAL A 301 -20.73 2.06 -1.68
N ILE A 302 -21.74 1.23 -1.88
CA ILE A 302 -21.91 0.43 -3.08
C ILE A 302 -22.88 1.16 -4.00
N ASN A 303 -22.42 1.61 -5.15
CA ASN A 303 -23.24 2.14 -6.23
C ASN A 303 -23.54 1.01 -7.20
N ILE A 304 -24.82 0.64 -7.33
CA ILE A 304 -25.31 -0.43 -8.19
C ILE A 304 -25.51 0.15 -9.58
N LEU A 305 -24.86 -0.40 -10.60
CA LEU A 305 -24.93 0.13 -11.96
C LEU A 305 -26.15 -0.38 -12.71
N ARG A 306 -26.71 0.48 -13.54
CA ARG A 306 -27.88 0.19 -14.40
C ARG A 306 -27.48 -0.59 -15.64
N GLU A 307 -28.33 -1.54 -16.06
CA GLU A 307 -28.11 -2.34 -17.28
C GLU A 307 -28.04 -1.50 -18.55
N ASP A 308 -28.82 -0.43 -18.61
CA ASP A 308 -28.98 0.43 -19.80
C ASP A 308 -27.88 1.48 -20.00
N ASN A 309 -27.11 1.86 -18.94
CA ASN A 309 -26.10 2.93 -19.05
C ASN A 309 -24.77 2.67 -18.33
N PHE A 310 -24.51 1.48 -17.80
CA PHE A 310 -23.34 1.20 -16.96
C PHE A 310 -21.99 1.47 -17.63
N GLN A 311 -21.93 1.46 -18.96
CA GLN A 311 -20.66 1.46 -19.70
C GLN A 311 -19.82 2.71 -19.45
N LYS A 312 -20.41 3.88 -19.26
CA LYS A 312 -19.71 5.13 -18.99
C LYS A 312 -18.99 5.05 -17.65
N MET A 313 -19.71 4.71 -16.58
CA MET A 313 -19.16 4.58 -15.23
C MET A 313 -18.15 3.44 -15.14
N PHE A 314 -18.45 2.30 -15.74
CA PHE A 314 -17.55 1.16 -15.80
C PHE A 314 -16.21 1.53 -16.43
N ARG A 315 -16.20 2.15 -17.62
CA ARG A 315 -14.96 2.57 -18.31
C ARG A 315 -14.22 3.64 -17.52
N HIS A 316 -14.93 4.58 -16.89
CA HIS A 316 -14.31 5.64 -16.11
C HIS A 316 -13.53 5.07 -14.92
N PHE A 317 -14.15 4.23 -14.09
CA PHE A 317 -13.53 3.69 -12.88
C PHE A 317 -12.64 2.46 -13.12
N LEU A 318 -12.67 1.88 -14.32
CA LEU A 318 -11.75 0.81 -14.73
C LEU A 318 -10.39 1.36 -15.17
N LYS A 319 -10.32 2.60 -15.66
CA LYS A 319 -9.06 3.24 -16.06
C LYS A 319 -8.09 3.35 -14.88
N ARG A 320 -6.80 3.32 -15.17
CA ARG A 320 -5.77 3.62 -14.17
C ARG A 320 -5.74 5.13 -13.92
N PHE A 321 -5.82 5.51 -12.67
CA PHE A 321 -5.65 6.89 -12.24
C PHE A 321 -4.21 7.13 -11.79
N ALA A 322 -3.68 8.31 -12.06
CA ALA A 322 -2.40 8.71 -11.49
C ALA A 322 -2.52 8.86 -9.95
N PRO A 323 -1.44 8.65 -9.20
CA PRO A 323 -1.44 8.87 -7.76
C PRO A 323 -1.93 10.28 -7.40
N GLY A 324 -2.89 10.36 -6.47
CA GLY A 324 -3.49 11.62 -6.03
C GLY A 324 -4.47 12.27 -7.00
N ALA A 325 -4.80 11.64 -8.14
CA ALA A 325 -5.78 12.19 -9.07
C ALA A 325 -7.20 12.17 -8.49
N ASP A 326 -7.96 13.22 -8.76
CA ASP A 326 -9.39 13.23 -8.46
C ASP A 326 -10.11 12.23 -9.38
N ARG A 327 -10.62 11.15 -8.77
CA ARG A 327 -11.34 10.10 -9.50
C ARG A 327 -12.75 10.49 -9.89
N PHE A 328 -13.26 11.60 -9.36
CA PHE A 328 -14.62 12.06 -9.56
C PHE A 328 -14.73 13.35 -10.40
N ALA A 329 -13.61 13.89 -10.90
CA ALA A 329 -13.58 15.15 -11.65
C ALA A 329 -14.59 15.22 -12.81
N ASP A 330 -14.82 14.08 -13.51
CA ASP A 330 -15.72 13.99 -14.67
C ASP A 330 -16.97 13.16 -14.38
N VAL A 331 -17.37 13.05 -13.10
CA VAL A 331 -18.48 12.21 -12.66
C VAL A 331 -19.47 13.01 -11.84
N ASP A 332 -20.74 12.93 -12.22
CA ASP A 332 -21.81 13.55 -11.45
C ASP A 332 -22.09 12.73 -10.19
N ILE A 333 -21.97 13.39 -9.04
CA ILE A 333 -22.21 12.79 -7.72
C ILE A 333 -23.31 13.52 -6.97
N ILE A 334 -24.09 12.79 -6.20
CA ILE A 334 -25.06 13.34 -5.26
C ILE A 334 -24.34 13.52 -3.92
N LYS A 335 -24.20 14.78 -3.52
CA LYS A 335 -23.54 15.12 -2.25
C LYS A 335 -24.47 14.83 -1.07
N ASP A 336 -23.88 14.50 0.07
CA ASP A 336 -24.53 14.36 1.38
C ASP A 336 -25.65 13.32 1.46
N LEU A 337 -25.76 12.43 0.48
CA LEU A 337 -26.76 11.36 0.45
C LEU A 337 -26.33 10.12 1.26
N ALA A 338 -25.04 9.87 1.36
CA ALA A 338 -24.44 8.77 2.12
C ALA A 338 -23.21 9.26 2.90
N LYS A 339 -22.92 8.62 4.02
CA LYS A 339 -21.75 8.96 4.88
C LYS A 339 -20.46 8.30 4.40
N GLY A 340 -20.59 7.14 3.75
CA GLY A 340 -19.43 6.31 3.42
C GLY A 340 -18.64 6.78 2.21
N GLY A 341 -19.26 7.58 1.31
CA GLY A 341 -18.60 8.05 0.11
C GLY A 341 -19.56 8.64 -0.92
N PRO A 342 -19.04 9.08 -2.08
CA PRO A 342 -19.87 9.63 -3.14
C PRO A 342 -20.92 8.64 -3.66
N VAL A 343 -22.15 9.11 -3.80
CA VAL A 343 -23.22 8.41 -4.51
C VAL A 343 -23.22 8.91 -5.96
N LEU A 344 -23.11 8.00 -6.93
CA LEU A 344 -23.13 8.34 -8.35
C LEU A 344 -24.56 8.69 -8.78
N SER A 345 -24.76 9.81 -9.46
CA SER A 345 -26.10 10.25 -9.91
C SER A 345 -26.73 9.27 -10.90
N GLU A 346 -25.92 8.58 -11.69
CA GLU A 346 -26.36 7.60 -12.68
C GLU A 346 -26.55 6.19 -12.10
N ALA A 347 -26.34 5.97 -10.79
CA ALA A 347 -26.53 4.65 -10.17
C ALA A 347 -28.02 4.28 -10.12
N LEU A 348 -28.31 2.98 -10.35
CA LEU A 348 -29.65 2.40 -10.14
C LEU A 348 -30.07 2.47 -8.68
N ALA A 349 -29.14 2.17 -7.80
CA ALA A 349 -29.34 2.18 -6.37
C ALA A 349 -28.01 2.40 -5.66
N PHE A 350 -28.04 2.77 -4.38
CA PHE A 350 -26.86 2.78 -3.53
C PHE A 350 -27.15 2.10 -2.19
N LEU A 351 -26.09 1.59 -1.58
CA LEU A 351 -26.06 1.06 -0.23
C LEU A 351 -24.94 1.73 0.55
N ASP A 352 -25.28 2.42 1.64
CA ASP A 352 -24.29 3.00 2.57
C ASP A 352 -23.98 1.98 3.65
N CYS A 353 -22.74 1.59 3.77
CA CYS A 353 -22.29 0.42 4.52
C CYS A 353 -21.21 0.77 5.52
N LYS A 354 -21.21 0.06 6.67
CA LYS A 354 -20.14 0.12 7.67
C LYS A 354 -19.40 -1.21 7.74
N VAL A 355 -18.07 -1.16 7.64
CA VAL A 355 -17.21 -2.34 7.73
C VAL A 355 -17.25 -2.92 9.14
N VAL A 356 -17.57 -4.21 9.24
CA VAL A 356 -17.61 -4.96 10.51
C VAL A 356 -16.42 -5.89 10.63
N SER A 357 -16.07 -6.61 9.57
CA SER A 357 -14.95 -7.54 9.59
C SER A 357 -14.30 -7.68 8.20
N ARG A 358 -13.08 -8.18 8.22
CA ARG A 358 -12.29 -8.43 7.01
C ARG A 358 -11.69 -9.83 7.11
N LEU A 359 -11.79 -10.60 6.04
CA LEU A 359 -11.15 -11.90 5.89
C LEU A 359 -10.03 -11.79 4.85
N GLU A 360 -8.83 -12.15 5.24
CA GLU A 360 -7.68 -12.12 4.34
C GLU A 360 -7.66 -13.33 3.40
N THR A 361 -7.47 -13.06 2.11
CA THR A 361 -7.13 -14.06 1.09
C THR A 361 -5.74 -13.74 0.52
N PRO A 362 -5.15 -14.58 -0.34
CA PRO A 362 -3.83 -14.31 -0.89
C PRO A 362 -3.67 -12.93 -1.55
N ASP A 363 -4.69 -12.46 -2.28
CA ASP A 363 -4.63 -11.25 -3.12
C ASP A 363 -5.79 -10.27 -2.89
N HIS A 364 -6.82 -10.65 -2.13
CA HIS A 364 -7.98 -9.81 -1.81
C HIS A 364 -8.25 -9.78 -0.30
N TRP A 365 -9.02 -8.79 0.09
CA TRP A 365 -9.79 -8.77 1.33
C TRP A 365 -11.25 -9.05 1.01
N ILE A 366 -11.87 -10.02 1.67
CA ILE A 366 -13.32 -10.17 1.70
C ILE A 366 -13.81 -9.31 2.87
N ILE A 367 -14.49 -8.23 2.55
CA ILE A 367 -14.98 -7.25 3.51
C ILE A 367 -16.45 -7.52 3.76
N TYR A 368 -16.81 -7.76 5.03
CA TYR A 368 -18.20 -7.80 5.45
C TYR A 368 -18.61 -6.46 6.03
N GLY A 369 -19.70 -5.89 5.51
CA GLY A 369 -20.26 -4.63 5.94
C GLY A 369 -21.76 -4.75 6.22
N ILE A 370 -22.22 -4.06 7.28
CA ILE A 370 -23.64 -3.86 7.56
C ILE A 370 -24.14 -2.69 6.74
N VAL A 371 -25.30 -2.85 6.11
CA VAL A 371 -25.99 -1.79 5.37
C VAL A 371 -26.78 -0.92 6.35
N GLU A 372 -26.39 0.34 6.46
CA GLU A 372 -27.01 1.31 7.37
C GLU A 372 -28.09 2.17 6.67
N ASN A 373 -27.93 2.40 5.35
CA ASN A 373 -28.86 3.19 4.55
C ASN A 373 -28.78 2.74 3.08
N GLY A 374 -29.79 3.08 2.29
CA GLY A 374 -29.82 2.81 0.86
C GLY A 374 -31.08 3.33 0.19
N ASN A 375 -31.03 3.51 -1.12
CA ASN A 375 -32.18 3.92 -1.92
C ASN A 375 -32.06 3.39 -3.35
N VAL A 376 -33.21 3.24 -4.00
CA VAL A 376 -33.35 2.84 -5.42
C VAL A 376 -33.89 4.03 -6.21
N SER A 377 -33.20 4.40 -7.29
CA SER A 377 -33.60 5.52 -8.15
C SER A 377 -34.70 5.14 -9.16
N ASP A 378 -34.75 3.88 -9.59
CA ASP A 378 -35.67 3.38 -10.60
C ASP A 378 -36.01 1.90 -10.35
N LEU A 379 -37.26 1.62 -10.04
CA LEU A 379 -37.77 0.26 -9.75
C LEU A 379 -37.98 -0.60 -11.02
N THR A 380 -37.92 -0.03 -12.19
CA THR A 380 -38.19 -0.71 -13.47
C THR A 380 -36.91 -1.19 -14.14
N CYS A 381 -35.80 -0.51 -13.90
CA CYS A 381 -34.49 -0.86 -14.46
C CYS A 381 -33.85 -2.04 -13.73
N LYS A 382 -32.99 -2.78 -14.44
CA LYS A 382 -32.25 -3.93 -13.91
C LYS A 382 -30.81 -3.57 -13.58
N THR A 383 -30.23 -4.32 -12.66
CA THR A 383 -28.78 -4.27 -12.38
C THR A 383 -27.99 -4.75 -13.57
N ALA A 384 -26.95 -4.02 -13.95
CA ALA A 384 -25.97 -4.47 -14.95
C ALA A 384 -25.27 -5.75 -14.44
N VAL A 385 -25.08 -6.73 -15.33
CA VAL A 385 -24.45 -8.02 -15.01
C VAL A 385 -23.13 -8.16 -15.74
N HIS A 386 -22.10 -8.62 -15.03
CA HIS A 386 -20.81 -8.91 -15.59
C HIS A 386 -20.72 -10.39 -16.00
N HIS A 387 -20.66 -10.63 -17.29
CA HIS A 387 -20.44 -11.97 -17.86
C HIS A 387 -18.97 -12.15 -18.22
N ARG A 388 -18.27 -12.95 -17.40
CA ARG A 388 -16.86 -13.28 -17.63
C ARG A 388 -16.71 -14.51 -18.52
N LYS A 389 -15.65 -14.55 -19.32
CA LYS A 389 -15.30 -15.74 -20.13
C LYS A 389 -14.32 -16.65 -19.37
N VAL A 390 -13.49 -16.08 -18.51
CA VAL A 390 -12.44 -16.75 -17.74
C VAL A 390 -12.33 -16.12 -16.35
N ALA A 391 -11.68 -16.80 -15.41
CA ALA A 391 -11.56 -16.37 -14.01
C ALA A 391 -10.84 -15.03 -13.85
N ASN A 392 -9.83 -14.75 -14.66
CA ASN A 392 -8.83 -13.71 -14.45
C ASN A 392 -9.08 -12.41 -15.24
N HIS A 393 -10.24 -12.22 -15.85
CA HIS A 393 -10.60 -10.98 -16.55
C HIS A 393 -11.77 -10.25 -15.88
N TYR A 394 -11.52 -8.95 -15.63
CA TYR A 394 -12.57 -7.97 -15.34
C TYR A 394 -13.14 -7.42 -16.63
#